data_3359abba3b09175149cce3a6207f6c00
#
_entry.id   3359abba3b09175149cce3a6207f6c00
#
_cell.length_a   1.000
_cell.length_b   1.000
_cell.length_c   1.000
_cell.angle_alpha   90.00
_cell.angle_beta   90.00
_cell.angle_gamma   90.00
#
_symmetry.space_group_name_H-M   'P 1'
#
loop_
_entity.id
_entity.type
_entity.pdbx_description
1 polymer ?
#
loop_
_entity_poly.entity_id
_entity_poly.type
_entity_poly.pdbx_seq_one_letter_code
_entity_poly.pdbx_strand_id
1 'polypeptide(L)'
;MWRSIASNFLTLAIVLLVAAGGVVAWGQRQFTQPGPLEQAVCLRVEQGSSLRKVSDQLEELGAISSGYVFRVGADYTERADDLKFGSYLIAPNASMTEIVDAVTRGGQSTCGTEINYRIGVLVAEVLVRELDPATNRYVEVAKFDPAVEAAPQAYVDIAESADVRFRVTLAEGATSWQVVEALKRAEFLQGELGEVPGEGTLAPDSYEVTRGTARQTVLDEMARRQADALAELWASRVQGLPYDTPEEALIMASLIEKETGVASERRRVASVFVNRLRQGMRLQTDPAVIYGITNGEGALGRGLRQSELRRETPFNTYVIDGLPPSPIANPGRESIAAALDPEESDYLYFVADGTGGHAFGRTLDEHNDNVARWREIEAQQSTPQTVQPVEAPPAD
;
A
#
# COMPACT_ATOMS: atom_id res chain seq x y z
N MET A 1 50.62 -37.84 51.69
CA MET A 1 49.81 -38.35 50.57
C MET A 1 48.43 -37.66 50.44
N TRP A 2 47.57 -37.67 51.45
CA TRP A 2 46.20 -37.07 51.33
C TRP A 2 46.18 -35.57 51.02
N ARG A 3 47.09 -34.76 51.56
CA ARG A 3 47.21 -33.32 51.33
C ARG A 3 47.58 -32.97 49.86
N SER A 4 48.46 -33.74 49.25
CA SER A 4 48.85 -33.55 47.83
C SER A 4 47.76 -34.03 46.88
N ILE A 5 47.01 -35.09 47.23
CA ILE A 5 45.84 -35.52 46.42
C ILE A 5 44.74 -34.50 46.48
N ALA A 6 44.39 -33.92 47.64
CA ALA A 6 43.39 -32.90 47.81
C ALA A 6 43.79 -31.59 47.09
N SER A 7 45.10 -31.22 47.16
CA SER A 7 45.60 -30.04 46.42
C SER A 7 45.51 -30.22 44.91
N ASN A 8 45.88 -31.37 44.38
CA ASN A 8 45.82 -31.67 42.96
C ASN A 8 44.34 -31.72 42.46
N PHE A 9 43.43 -32.29 43.25
CA PHE A 9 41.96 -32.28 42.92
C PHE A 9 41.37 -30.89 42.90
N LEU A 10 41.72 -30.03 43.88
CA LEU A 10 41.26 -28.64 43.92
C LEU A 10 41.81 -27.88 42.72
N THR A 11 43.10 -28.06 42.38
CA THR A 11 43.66 -27.40 41.19
C THR A 11 42.95 -27.84 39.89
N LEU A 12 42.73 -29.16 39.75
CA LEU A 12 42.00 -29.70 38.60
C LEU A 12 40.57 -29.15 38.53
N ALA A 13 39.87 -29.09 39.66
CA ALA A 13 38.53 -28.55 39.74
C ALA A 13 38.49 -27.05 39.32
N ILE A 14 39.46 -26.24 39.79
CA ILE A 14 39.58 -24.83 39.38
C ILE A 14 39.87 -24.71 37.88
N VAL A 15 40.78 -25.51 37.33
CA VAL A 15 41.08 -25.51 35.90
C VAL A 15 39.86 -25.87 35.07
N LEU A 16 39.08 -26.88 35.48
CA LEU A 16 37.84 -27.28 34.82
C LEU A 16 36.77 -26.19 34.89
N LEU A 17 36.61 -25.50 36.03
CA LEU A 17 35.69 -24.37 36.19
C LEU A 17 36.11 -23.20 35.32
N VAL A 18 37.37 -22.85 35.23
CA VAL A 18 37.86 -21.78 34.34
C VAL A 18 37.65 -22.15 32.87
N ALA A 19 37.96 -23.40 32.52
CA ALA A 19 37.71 -23.90 31.16
C ALA A 19 36.23 -23.87 30.81
N ALA A 20 35.35 -24.34 31.71
CA ALA A 20 33.90 -24.28 31.52
C ALA A 20 33.39 -22.83 31.40
N GLY A 21 33.86 -21.91 32.26
CA GLY A 21 33.56 -20.49 32.18
C GLY A 21 34.01 -19.86 30.85
N GLY A 22 35.20 -20.27 30.38
CA GLY A 22 35.72 -19.85 29.07
C GLY A 22 34.85 -20.31 27.90
N VAL A 23 34.37 -21.56 27.92
CA VAL A 23 33.47 -22.11 26.90
C VAL A 23 32.13 -21.39 26.91
N VAL A 24 31.55 -21.12 28.07
CA VAL A 24 30.28 -20.38 28.21
C VAL A 24 30.45 -18.95 27.68
N ALA A 25 31.52 -18.25 28.09
CA ALA A 25 31.77 -16.89 27.62
C ALA A 25 32.01 -16.82 26.10
N TRP A 26 32.72 -17.83 25.55
CA TRP A 26 32.90 -17.96 24.10
C TRP A 26 31.54 -18.19 23.38
N GLY A 27 30.73 -19.12 23.88
CA GLY A 27 29.42 -19.41 23.34
C GLY A 27 28.47 -18.20 23.36
N GLN A 28 28.40 -17.48 24.48
CA GLN A 28 27.64 -16.24 24.60
C GLN A 28 28.12 -15.19 23.59
N ARG A 29 29.43 -15.03 23.44
CA ARG A 29 29.98 -14.08 22.47
C ARG A 29 29.61 -14.46 21.03
N GLN A 30 29.67 -15.74 20.65
CA GLN A 30 29.28 -16.24 19.35
C GLN A 30 27.80 -16.05 19.10
N PHE A 31 26.93 -16.15 20.11
CA PHE A 31 25.50 -16.01 20.00
C PHE A 31 25.05 -14.55 19.85
N THR A 32 25.78 -13.61 20.47
CA THR A 32 25.39 -12.18 20.50
C THR A 32 26.14 -11.29 19.51
N GLN A 33 27.29 -11.73 18.99
CA GLN A 33 28.06 -10.94 18.02
C GLN A 33 27.42 -10.99 16.63
N PRO A 34 27.72 -9.99 15.75
CA PRO A 34 27.30 -10.01 14.36
C PRO A 34 27.65 -11.33 13.67
N GLY A 35 26.67 -11.86 12.91
CA GLY A 35 26.82 -13.11 12.15
C GLY A 35 27.64 -12.95 10.87
N PRO A 36 27.94 -14.06 10.19
CA PRO A 36 28.78 -14.08 9.00
C PRO A 36 28.07 -13.69 7.70
N LEU A 37 26.74 -13.46 7.74
CA LEU A 37 25.92 -13.23 6.55
C LEU A 37 26.30 -11.89 5.90
N GLU A 38 26.71 -11.89 4.63
CA GLU A 38 27.07 -10.67 3.90
C GLU A 38 25.89 -10.01 3.21
N GLN A 39 24.89 -10.78 2.78
CA GLN A 39 23.68 -10.31 2.12
C GLN A 39 22.45 -10.89 2.78
N ALA A 40 21.35 -10.14 2.78
CA ALA A 40 20.10 -10.63 3.34
C ALA A 40 19.63 -11.90 2.61
N VAL A 41 19.01 -12.82 3.35
CA VAL A 41 18.43 -14.06 2.82
C VAL A 41 17.06 -14.31 3.40
N CYS A 42 16.22 -15.04 2.66
CA CYS A 42 14.94 -15.54 3.16
C CYS A 42 15.14 -16.93 3.80
N LEU A 43 14.80 -17.03 5.06
CA LEU A 43 14.72 -18.31 5.78
C LEU A 43 13.27 -18.79 5.81
N ARG A 44 12.99 -19.94 5.21
CA ARG A 44 11.65 -20.55 5.25
C ARG A 44 11.59 -21.60 6.36
N VAL A 45 10.72 -21.35 7.34
CA VAL A 45 10.41 -22.29 8.43
C VAL A 45 9.08 -22.95 8.13
N GLU A 46 9.11 -24.21 7.72
CA GLU A 46 7.91 -24.99 7.41
C GLU A 46 7.11 -25.34 8.69
N GLN A 47 5.82 -25.57 8.54
CA GLN A 47 4.99 -25.99 9.67
C GLN A 47 5.48 -27.31 10.26
N GLY A 48 5.68 -27.35 11.58
CA GLY A 48 6.22 -28.50 12.29
C GLY A 48 7.74 -28.70 12.17
N SER A 49 8.47 -27.71 11.63
CA SER A 49 9.94 -27.76 11.64
C SER A 49 10.49 -27.75 13.06
N SER A 50 11.54 -28.54 13.29
CA SER A 50 12.28 -28.51 14.55
C SER A 50 13.35 -27.42 14.51
N LEU A 51 13.74 -26.93 15.70
CA LEU A 51 14.85 -25.98 15.84
C LEU A 51 16.16 -26.52 15.23
N ARG A 52 16.36 -27.85 15.24
CA ARG A 52 17.50 -28.51 14.58
C ARG A 52 17.46 -28.26 13.06
N LYS A 53 16.32 -28.54 12.39
CA LYS A 53 16.18 -28.32 10.95
C LYS A 53 16.44 -26.86 10.59
N VAL A 54 15.90 -25.93 11.37
CA VAL A 54 16.10 -24.49 11.18
C VAL A 54 17.56 -24.09 11.36
N SER A 55 18.24 -24.62 12.40
CA SER A 55 19.64 -24.30 12.61
C SER A 55 20.55 -24.84 11.51
N ASP A 56 20.24 -26.02 10.97
CA ASP A 56 21.00 -26.63 9.89
C ASP A 56 20.82 -25.81 8.58
N GLN A 57 19.60 -25.35 8.28
CA GLN A 57 19.33 -24.44 7.16
C GLN A 57 20.06 -23.08 7.31
N LEU A 58 20.08 -22.50 8.51
CA LEU A 58 20.80 -21.25 8.77
C LEU A 58 22.31 -21.39 8.57
N GLU A 59 22.87 -22.54 8.93
CA GLU A 59 24.30 -22.86 8.73
C GLU A 59 24.60 -23.06 7.23
N GLU A 60 23.74 -23.77 6.48
CA GLU A 60 23.83 -23.93 5.02
C GLU A 60 23.72 -22.59 4.27
N LEU A 61 22.86 -21.67 4.73
CA LEU A 61 22.72 -20.32 4.18
C LEU A 61 23.89 -19.39 4.56
N GLY A 62 24.80 -19.83 5.43
CA GLY A 62 25.89 -18.99 5.96
C GLY A 62 25.40 -17.88 6.88
N ALA A 63 24.19 -18.00 7.42
CA ALA A 63 23.61 -16.99 8.30
C ALA A 63 24.15 -17.08 9.74
N ILE A 64 24.59 -18.25 10.15
CA ILE A 64 25.20 -18.51 11.47
C ILE A 64 26.48 -19.30 11.33
N SER A 65 27.39 -19.12 12.29
CA SER A 65 28.70 -19.84 12.34
C SER A 65 28.57 -21.23 12.90
N SER A 66 27.52 -21.55 13.68
CA SER A 66 27.35 -22.87 14.32
C SER A 66 25.89 -23.10 14.72
N GLY A 67 25.26 -24.12 14.13
CA GLY A 67 23.91 -24.56 14.48
C GLY A 67 23.82 -25.11 15.89
N TYR A 68 24.94 -25.68 16.44
CA TYR A 68 24.96 -26.11 17.81
C TYR A 68 24.89 -24.94 18.82
N VAL A 69 25.67 -23.89 18.60
CA VAL A 69 25.64 -22.69 19.46
C VAL A 69 24.26 -22.01 19.37
N PHE A 70 23.69 -21.96 18.18
CA PHE A 70 22.35 -21.42 17.97
C PHE A 70 21.29 -22.15 18.80
N ARG A 71 21.26 -23.48 18.75
CA ARG A 71 20.30 -24.29 19.54
C ARG A 71 20.48 -24.12 21.03
N VAL A 72 21.74 -24.20 21.52
CA VAL A 72 22.04 -24.00 22.95
C VAL A 72 21.66 -22.61 23.42
N GLY A 73 21.89 -21.58 22.60
CA GLY A 73 21.50 -20.21 22.89
C GLY A 73 19.97 -20.01 22.92
N ALA A 74 19.25 -20.64 21.99
CA ALA A 74 17.78 -20.62 21.98
C ALA A 74 17.19 -21.34 23.21
N ASP A 75 17.74 -22.47 23.61
CA ASP A 75 17.36 -23.17 24.84
C ASP A 75 17.66 -22.33 26.09
N TYR A 76 18.82 -21.71 26.16
CA TYR A 76 19.22 -20.87 27.30
C TYR A 76 18.34 -19.63 27.47
N THR A 77 17.81 -19.10 26.33
CA THR A 77 16.89 -17.96 26.32
C THR A 77 15.41 -18.37 26.44
N GLU A 78 15.14 -19.66 26.69
CA GLU A 78 13.80 -20.26 26.82
C GLU A 78 12.91 -20.01 25.57
N ARG A 79 13.52 -19.92 24.37
CA ARG A 79 12.85 -19.65 23.09
C ARG A 79 12.77 -20.87 22.16
N ALA A 80 13.38 -21.99 22.52
CA ALA A 80 13.50 -23.15 21.64
C ALA A 80 12.14 -23.72 21.20
N ASP A 81 11.14 -23.67 22.09
CA ASP A 81 9.78 -24.19 21.86
C ASP A 81 8.84 -23.16 21.20
N ASP A 82 9.27 -21.90 21.08
CA ASP A 82 8.46 -20.82 20.53
C ASP A 82 8.55 -20.68 19.01
N LEU A 83 9.26 -21.59 18.32
CA LEU A 83 9.46 -21.54 16.89
C LEU A 83 8.14 -21.38 16.12
N LYS A 84 8.05 -20.37 15.26
CA LYS A 84 6.88 -20.10 14.41
C LYS A 84 7.19 -20.46 12.96
N PHE A 85 6.21 -21.05 12.28
CA PHE A 85 6.30 -21.23 10.83
C PHE A 85 6.17 -19.87 10.09
N GLY A 86 6.78 -19.78 8.91
CA GLY A 86 6.76 -18.55 8.11
C GLY A 86 8.04 -18.37 7.32
N SER A 87 8.10 -17.33 6.53
CA SER A 87 9.29 -16.90 5.80
C SER A 87 9.86 -15.63 6.42
N TYR A 88 11.11 -15.67 6.85
CA TYR A 88 11.74 -14.60 7.60
C TYR A 88 12.91 -14.00 6.84
N LEU A 89 12.93 -12.68 6.71
CA LEU A 89 14.09 -11.96 6.17
C LEU A 89 15.18 -11.87 7.26
N ILE A 90 16.30 -12.50 6.99
CA ILE A 90 17.49 -12.43 7.83
C ILE A 90 18.41 -11.36 7.26
N ALA A 91 18.65 -10.32 8.05
CA ALA A 91 19.45 -9.17 7.63
C ALA A 91 20.95 -9.53 7.54
N PRO A 92 21.75 -8.79 6.77
CA PRO A 92 23.20 -8.92 6.78
C PRO A 92 23.74 -8.71 8.20
N ASN A 93 24.73 -9.51 8.57
CA ASN A 93 25.37 -9.51 9.90
C ASN A 93 24.42 -9.76 11.09
N ALA A 94 23.20 -10.27 10.85
CA ALA A 94 22.29 -10.60 11.94
C ALA A 94 22.94 -11.57 12.94
N SER A 95 22.90 -11.24 14.22
CA SER A 95 23.35 -12.11 15.30
C SER A 95 22.39 -13.29 15.49
N MET A 96 22.89 -14.39 16.10
CA MET A 96 22.01 -15.52 16.40
C MET A 96 20.87 -15.12 17.34
N THR A 97 21.06 -14.16 18.23
CA THR A 97 20.01 -13.59 19.09
C THR A 97 18.90 -12.96 18.27
N GLU A 98 19.25 -12.10 17.31
CA GLU A 98 18.27 -11.43 16.42
C GLU A 98 17.54 -12.44 15.55
N ILE A 99 18.22 -13.49 15.08
CA ILE A 99 17.60 -14.57 14.30
C ILE A 99 16.60 -15.36 15.16
N VAL A 100 16.98 -15.74 16.40
CA VAL A 100 16.06 -16.40 17.35
C VAL A 100 14.84 -15.52 17.58
N ASP A 101 15.03 -14.24 17.86
CA ASP A 101 13.94 -13.29 18.04
C ASP A 101 13.01 -13.22 16.80
N ALA A 102 13.57 -13.21 15.61
CA ALA A 102 12.80 -13.15 14.37
C ALA A 102 11.91 -14.40 14.19
N VAL A 103 12.47 -15.60 14.41
CA VAL A 103 11.75 -16.87 14.15
C VAL A 103 10.83 -17.32 15.30
N THR A 104 10.91 -16.66 16.47
CA THR A 104 10.11 -17.01 17.67
C THR A 104 9.07 -15.94 18.04
N ARG A 105 9.21 -14.68 17.56
CA ARG A 105 8.30 -13.59 17.89
C ARG A 105 6.89 -13.85 17.38
N GLY A 106 6.73 -14.55 16.27
CA GLY A 106 5.47 -14.75 15.59
C GLY A 106 5.04 -13.51 14.80
N GLY A 107 3.89 -13.58 14.14
CA GLY A 107 3.39 -12.57 13.22
C GLY A 107 3.41 -13.05 11.78
N GLN A 108 3.26 -12.12 10.84
CA GLN A 108 3.30 -12.46 9.42
C GLN A 108 4.74 -12.69 8.93
N SER A 109 4.88 -13.51 7.88
CA SER A 109 6.16 -13.68 7.18
C SER A 109 6.72 -12.32 6.77
N THR A 110 8.03 -12.11 7.00
CA THR A 110 8.72 -10.87 6.63
C THR A 110 9.46 -10.99 5.29
N CYS A 111 9.45 -12.18 4.69
CA CYS A 111 10.08 -12.53 3.42
C CYS A 111 9.17 -13.47 2.62
N GLY A 112 9.59 -13.82 1.41
CA GLY A 112 8.89 -14.77 0.55
C GLY A 112 7.82 -14.11 -0.31
N THR A 113 6.76 -14.85 -0.59
CA THR A 113 5.73 -14.44 -1.56
C THR A 113 4.62 -13.66 -0.90
N GLU A 114 4.19 -12.59 -1.57
CA GLU A 114 3.03 -11.79 -1.23
C GLU A 114 1.99 -11.85 -2.36
N ILE A 115 0.75 -12.14 -2.01
CA ILE A 115 -0.41 -11.98 -2.87
C ILE A 115 -1.08 -10.67 -2.48
N ASN A 116 -0.98 -9.68 -3.36
CA ASN A 116 -1.59 -8.37 -3.17
C ASN A 116 -2.81 -8.22 -4.10
N TYR A 117 -4.00 -8.15 -3.50
CA TYR A 117 -5.22 -7.83 -4.22
C TYR A 117 -5.41 -6.32 -4.25
N ARG A 118 -5.11 -5.72 -5.38
CA ARG A 118 -5.18 -4.28 -5.60
C ARG A 118 -6.54 -3.89 -6.17
N ILE A 119 -7.31 -3.13 -5.41
CA ILE A 119 -8.60 -2.55 -5.83
C ILE A 119 -8.31 -1.17 -6.41
N GLY A 120 -8.34 -1.06 -7.74
CA GLY A 120 -8.12 0.18 -8.47
C GLY A 120 -9.42 0.88 -8.84
N VAL A 121 -9.29 2.05 -9.46
CA VAL A 121 -10.44 2.87 -9.93
C VAL A 121 -11.14 2.25 -11.15
N LEU A 122 -10.42 1.50 -11.98
CA LEU A 122 -10.95 0.89 -13.21
C LEU A 122 -11.08 -0.62 -13.11
N VAL A 123 -10.09 -1.27 -12.51
CA VAL A 123 -9.98 -2.73 -12.43
C VAL A 123 -9.47 -3.14 -11.04
N ALA A 124 -9.81 -4.35 -10.61
CA ALA A 124 -9.17 -5.00 -9.49
C ALA A 124 -8.20 -6.08 -10.00
N GLU A 125 -6.98 -6.11 -9.47
CA GLU A 125 -5.90 -6.97 -9.95
C GLU A 125 -5.31 -7.78 -8.79
N VAL A 126 -4.97 -9.04 -9.05
CA VAL A 126 -4.13 -9.85 -8.16
C VAL A 126 -2.69 -9.75 -8.65
N LEU A 127 -1.81 -9.28 -7.77
CA LEU A 127 -0.37 -9.26 -8.01
C LEU A 127 0.29 -10.31 -7.13
N VAL A 128 1.00 -11.24 -7.75
CA VAL A 128 1.88 -12.18 -7.07
C VAL A 128 3.28 -11.58 -7.10
N ARG A 129 3.83 -11.33 -5.93
CA ARG A 129 5.14 -10.68 -5.79
C ARG A 129 6.04 -11.51 -4.88
N GLU A 130 7.30 -11.59 -5.20
CA GLU A 130 8.31 -12.24 -4.39
C GLU A 130 9.32 -11.21 -3.89
N LEU A 131 9.66 -11.26 -2.61
CA LEU A 131 10.67 -10.37 -2.05
C LEU A 131 12.05 -10.84 -2.51
N ASP A 132 12.76 -10.00 -3.25
CA ASP A 132 14.19 -10.14 -3.47
C ASP A 132 14.93 -9.70 -2.19
N PRO A 133 15.53 -10.62 -1.46
CA PRO A 133 16.18 -10.28 -0.19
C PRO A 133 17.42 -9.40 -0.38
N ALA A 134 18.10 -9.47 -1.53
CA ALA A 134 19.29 -8.69 -1.80
C ALA A 134 18.99 -7.19 -1.97
N THR A 135 17.86 -6.86 -2.61
CA THR A 135 17.45 -5.48 -2.86
C THR A 135 16.37 -4.99 -1.89
N ASN A 136 15.80 -5.88 -1.08
CA ASN A 136 14.64 -5.66 -0.22
C ASN A 136 13.44 -5.05 -0.99
N ARG A 137 13.24 -5.49 -2.23
CA ARG A 137 12.15 -5.06 -3.11
C ARG A 137 11.33 -6.23 -3.58
N TYR A 138 10.03 -6.01 -3.71
CA TYR A 138 9.13 -6.99 -4.30
C TYR A 138 9.24 -6.97 -5.82
N VAL A 139 9.47 -8.15 -6.41
CA VAL A 139 9.46 -8.39 -7.86
C VAL A 139 8.13 -9.04 -8.23
N GLU A 140 7.47 -8.53 -9.26
CA GLU A 140 6.23 -9.11 -9.78
C GLU A 140 6.54 -10.42 -10.50
N VAL A 141 5.88 -11.50 -10.06
CA VAL A 141 5.98 -12.85 -10.64
C VAL A 141 4.80 -13.13 -11.57
N ALA A 142 3.62 -12.68 -11.18
CA ALA A 142 2.40 -12.80 -11.98
C ALA A 142 1.41 -11.69 -11.63
N LYS A 143 0.55 -11.36 -12.60
CA LYS A 143 -0.51 -10.38 -12.46
C LYS A 143 -1.71 -10.83 -13.29
N PHE A 144 -2.92 -10.69 -12.77
CA PHE A 144 -4.15 -10.99 -13.51
C PHE A 144 -5.36 -10.26 -12.91
N ASP A 145 -6.39 -10.06 -13.75
CA ASP A 145 -7.70 -9.55 -13.31
C ASP A 145 -8.63 -10.75 -13.04
N PRO A 146 -8.99 -11.04 -11.78
CA PRO A 146 -9.81 -12.20 -11.44
C PRO A 146 -11.26 -12.10 -11.93
N ALA A 147 -11.69 -10.96 -12.48
CA ALA A 147 -13.02 -10.81 -13.06
C ALA A 147 -13.12 -11.34 -14.49
N VAL A 148 -12.00 -11.38 -15.23
CA VAL A 148 -11.98 -11.69 -16.67
C VAL A 148 -10.91 -12.70 -17.07
N GLU A 149 -9.95 -13.00 -16.20
CA GLU A 149 -8.81 -13.87 -16.47
C GLU A 149 -8.80 -15.07 -15.53
N ALA A 150 -8.37 -16.22 -16.05
CA ALA A 150 -8.09 -17.39 -15.22
C ALA A 150 -6.82 -17.16 -14.39
N ALA A 151 -6.81 -17.67 -13.16
CA ALA A 151 -5.65 -17.59 -12.29
C ALA A 151 -4.43 -18.27 -12.93
N PRO A 152 -3.28 -17.58 -13.08
CA PRO A 152 -2.06 -18.17 -13.62
C PRO A 152 -1.51 -19.24 -12.68
N GLN A 153 -0.75 -20.21 -13.27
CA GLN A 153 -0.21 -21.35 -12.51
C GLN A 153 0.65 -20.89 -11.32
N ALA A 154 1.43 -19.83 -11.49
CA ALA A 154 2.25 -19.25 -10.42
C ALA A 154 1.43 -18.80 -9.19
N TYR A 155 0.19 -18.34 -9.38
CA TYR A 155 -0.72 -18.05 -8.28
C TYR A 155 -1.27 -19.34 -7.65
N VAL A 156 -1.71 -20.29 -8.48
CA VAL A 156 -2.32 -21.55 -8.01
C VAL A 156 -1.34 -22.35 -7.14
N ASP A 157 -0.07 -22.42 -7.56
CA ASP A 157 0.96 -23.21 -6.87
C ASP A 157 1.27 -22.69 -5.45
N ILE A 158 1.08 -21.38 -5.22
CA ILE A 158 1.47 -20.75 -3.96
C ILE A 158 0.27 -20.33 -3.09
N ALA A 159 -0.90 -20.17 -3.68
CA ALA A 159 -2.06 -19.61 -2.97
C ALA A 159 -2.44 -20.40 -1.70
N GLU A 160 -2.19 -21.71 -1.66
CA GLU A 160 -2.46 -22.57 -0.51
C GLU A 160 -1.28 -22.67 0.48
N SER A 161 -0.13 -22.07 0.17
CA SER A 161 1.05 -22.14 1.04
C SER A 161 0.84 -21.33 2.33
N ALA A 162 1.19 -21.92 3.47
CA ALA A 162 0.93 -21.33 4.78
C ALA A 162 1.78 -20.07 5.08
N ASP A 163 2.88 -19.88 4.37
CA ASP A 163 3.83 -18.78 4.53
C ASP A 163 3.58 -17.62 3.57
N VAL A 164 2.56 -17.69 2.71
CA VAL A 164 2.17 -16.60 1.82
C VAL A 164 1.52 -15.46 2.61
N ARG A 165 1.94 -14.26 2.31
CA ARG A 165 1.35 -13.03 2.85
C ARG A 165 0.23 -12.56 1.95
N PHE A 166 -0.90 -12.21 2.54
CA PHE A 166 -2.01 -11.63 1.81
C PHE A 166 -2.17 -10.16 2.17
N ARG A 167 -2.43 -9.37 1.14
CA ARG A 167 -2.65 -7.94 1.26
C ARG A 167 -3.82 -7.51 0.39
N VAL A 168 -4.65 -6.62 0.90
CA VAL A 168 -5.65 -5.88 0.13
C VAL A 168 -5.18 -4.43 0.06
N THR A 169 -5.01 -3.89 -1.14
CA THR A 169 -4.63 -2.49 -1.35
C THR A 169 -5.76 -1.76 -2.05
N LEU A 170 -6.33 -0.75 -1.39
CA LEU A 170 -7.34 0.13 -1.96
C LEU A 170 -6.67 1.38 -2.53
N ALA A 171 -6.89 1.63 -3.83
CA ALA A 171 -6.41 2.85 -4.48
C ALA A 171 -7.31 4.04 -4.15
N GLU A 172 -6.70 5.22 -4.06
CA GLU A 172 -7.41 6.50 -3.96
C GLU A 172 -8.36 6.69 -5.15
N GLY A 173 -9.52 7.28 -4.91
CA GLY A 173 -10.50 7.57 -5.95
C GLY A 173 -11.38 6.39 -6.40
N ALA A 174 -11.23 5.20 -5.83
CA ALA A 174 -12.18 4.08 -6.03
C ALA A 174 -13.49 4.34 -5.29
N THR A 175 -14.61 3.85 -5.82
CA THR A 175 -15.93 3.99 -5.21
C THR A 175 -16.19 2.88 -4.18
N SER A 176 -17.08 3.11 -3.24
CA SER A 176 -17.47 2.10 -2.24
C SER A 176 -18.08 0.86 -2.88
N TRP A 177 -18.84 1.02 -3.96
CA TRP A 177 -19.36 -0.10 -4.74
C TRP A 177 -18.22 -0.97 -5.32
N GLN A 178 -17.21 -0.32 -5.94
CA GLN A 178 -16.04 -1.03 -6.49
C GLN A 178 -15.29 -1.81 -5.43
N VAL A 179 -15.14 -1.24 -4.22
CA VAL A 179 -14.50 -1.91 -3.09
C VAL A 179 -15.26 -3.17 -2.69
N VAL A 180 -16.58 -3.05 -2.49
CA VAL A 180 -17.43 -4.20 -2.09
C VAL A 180 -17.41 -5.29 -3.15
N GLU A 181 -17.56 -4.95 -4.43
CA GLU A 181 -17.54 -5.92 -5.52
C GLU A 181 -16.17 -6.60 -5.67
N ALA A 182 -15.09 -5.87 -5.46
CA ALA A 182 -13.76 -6.46 -5.47
C ALA A 182 -13.54 -7.40 -4.26
N LEU A 183 -13.92 -6.99 -3.06
CA LEU A 183 -13.78 -7.84 -1.86
C LEU A 183 -14.59 -9.13 -1.97
N LYS A 184 -15.76 -9.14 -2.63
CA LYS A 184 -16.54 -10.35 -2.90
C LYS A 184 -15.77 -11.37 -3.74
N ARG A 185 -14.90 -10.90 -4.66
CA ARG A 185 -14.08 -11.74 -5.55
C ARG A 185 -12.75 -12.20 -4.93
N ALA A 186 -12.33 -11.64 -3.79
CA ALA A 186 -11.11 -12.04 -3.12
C ALA A 186 -11.28 -13.43 -2.47
N GLU A 187 -10.77 -14.49 -3.14
CA GLU A 187 -10.97 -15.89 -2.74
C GLU A 187 -10.30 -16.26 -1.41
N PHE A 188 -9.24 -15.55 -1.02
CA PHE A 188 -8.57 -15.76 0.26
C PHE A 188 -9.32 -15.16 1.46
N LEU A 189 -10.36 -14.35 1.21
CA LEU A 189 -11.26 -13.81 2.24
C LEU A 189 -12.52 -14.68 2.36
N GLN A 190 -13.21 -14.61 3.50
CA GLN A 190 -14.42 -15.39 3.76
C GLN A 190 -15.60 -14.53 4.25
N GLY A 191 -16.78 -15.12 4.26
CA GLY A 191 -18.03 -14.49 4.72
C GLY A 191 -18.65 -13.57 3.66
N GLU A 192 -19.89 -13.21 3.90
CA GLU A 192 -20.65 -12.29 3.04
C GLU A 192 -20.43 -10.85 3.49
N LEU A 193 -20.63 -9.90 2.57
CA LEU A 193 -20.68 -8.48 2.87
C LEU A 193 -22.14 -8.02 2.95
N GLY A 194 -22.39 -7.08 3.85
CA GLY A 194 -23.69 -6.41 3.98
C GLY A 194 -23.94 -5.38 2.88
N GLU A 195 -24.60 -4.28 3.24
CA GLU A 195 -24.86 -3.15 2.35
C GLU A 195 -23.55 -2.43 1.96
N VAL A 196 -23.55 -1.80 0.79
CA VAL A 196 -22.44 -0.95 0.36
C VAL A 196 -22.35 0.26 1.29
N PRO A 197 -21.20 0.52 1.94
CA PRO A 197 -21.02 1.69 2.80
C PRO A 197 -21.22 3.00 2.04
N GLY A 198 -21.51 4.07 2.78
CA GLY A 198 -21.58 5.41 2.22
C GLY A 198 -20.32 5.77 1.42
N GLU A 199 -20.49 6.52 0.33
CA GLU A 199 -19.37 6.93 -0.49
C GLU A 199 -18.39 7.82 0.30
N GLY A 200 -17.10 7.63 0.06
CA GLY A 200 -16.03 8.40 0.72
C GLY A 200 -15.61 7.89 2.11
N THR A 201 -16.29 6.86 2.64
CA THR A 201 -16.08 6.40 4.03
C THR A 201 -15.03 5.30 4.17
N LEU A 202 -14.37 4.87 3.11
CA LEU A 202 -13.38 3.80 3.13
C LEU A 202 -11.98 4.37 2.87
N ALA A 203 -11.02 4.14 3.78
CA ALA A 203 -9.67 4.66 3.64
C ALA A 203 -8.90 3.94 2.52
N PRO A 204 -8.38 4.65 1.51
CA PRO A 204 -7.37 4.13 0.61
C PRO A 204 -6.08 3.87 1.37
N ASP A 205 -5.67 2.60 1.45
CA ASP A 205 -4.47 2.14 2.15
C ASP A 205 -4.18 0.67 1.79
N SER A 206 -3.15 0.11 2.40
CA SER A 206 -2.80 -1.31 2.32
C SER A 206 -3.15 -2.02 3.63
N TYR A 207 -3.91 -3.10 3.51
CA TYR A 207 -4.43 -3.90 4.62
C TYR A 207 -3.82 -5.29 4.59
N GLU A 208 -3.04 -5.60 5.59
CA GLU A 208 -2.52 -6.96 5.77
C GLU A 208 -3.62 -7.87 6.31
N VAL A 209 -3.78 -9.02 5.69
CA VAL A 209 -4.79 -10.00 6.07
C VAL A 209 -4.20 -11.40 6.08
N THR A 210 -4.90 -12.35 6.68
CA THR A 210 -4.60 -13.77 6.61
C THR A 210 -5.66 -14.48 5.78
N ARG A 211 -5.33 -15.63 5.21
CA ARG A 211 -6.34 -16.47 4.56
C ARG A 211 -7.47 -16.78 5.54
N GLY A 212 -8.71 -16.63 5.09
CA GLY A 212 -9.90 -16.81 5.91
C GLY A 212 -10.30 -15.59 6.76
N THR A 213 -9.60 -14.45 6.62
CA THR A 213 -10.07 -13.21 7.24
C THR A 213 -11.46 -12.85 6.71
N ALA A 214 -12.37 -12.47 7.59
CA ALA A 214 -13.73 -12.08 7.18
C ALA A 214 -13.66 -10.78 6.34
N ARG A 215 -14.36 -10.76 5.18
CA ARG A 215 -14.48 -9.59 4.32
C ARG A 215 -14.96 -8.35 5.07
N GLN A 216 -15.95 -8.57 5.97
CA GLN A 216 -16.51 -7.50 6.79
C GLN A 216 -15.45 -6.86 7.71
N THR A 217 -14.53 -7.65 8.28
CA THR A 217 -13.45 -7.13 9.11
C THR A 217 -12.54 -6.18 8.33
N VAL A 218 -12.25 -6.50 7.06
CA VAL A 218 -11.45 -5.64 6.19
C VAL A 218 -12.19 -4.33 5.91
N LEU A 219 -13.48 -4.42 5.58
CA LEU A 219 -14.33 -3.28 5.30
C LEU A 219 -14.49 -2.36 6.52
N ASP A 220 -14.71 -2.94 7.70
CA ASP A 220 -14.82 -2.20 8.97
C ASP A 220 -13.52 -1.47 9.33
N GLU A 221 -12.37 -2.10 9.07
CA GLU A 221 -11.06 -1.47 9.28
C GLU A 221 -10.83 -0.30 8.31
N MET A 222 -11.24 -0.44 7.03
CA MET A 222 -11.22 0.65 6.05
C MET A 222 -12.06 1.83 6.53
N ALA A 223 -13.28 1.56 7.00
CA ALA A 223 -14.19 2.59 7.51
C ALA A 223 -13.65 3.28 8.76
N ARG A 224 -13.12 2.52 9.70
CA ARG A 224 -12.51 3.05 10.92
C ARG A 224 -11.35 3.98 10.61
N ARG A 225 -10.41 3.57 9.74
CA ARG A 225 -9.25 4.40 9.37
C ARG A 225 -9.66 5.70 8.68
N GLN A 226 -10.68 5.67 7.84
CA GLN A 226 -11.17 6.89 7.18
C GLN A 226 -11.79 7.86 8.19
N ALA A 227 -12.60 7.35 9.12
CA ALA A 227 -13.18 8.16 10.18
C ALA A 227 -12.10 8.79 11.08
N ASP A 228 -11.10 8.01 11.48
CA ASP A 228 -9.97 8.49 12.29
C ASP A 228 -9.19 9.59 11.55
N ALA A 229 -8.85 9.37 10.27
CA ALA A 229 -8.14 10.34 9.44
C ALA A 229 -8.92 11.64 9.25
N LEU A 230 -10.22 11.53 8.96
CA LEU A 230 -11.10 12.70 8.81
C LEU A 230 -11.20 13.49 10.12
N ALA A 231 -11.38 12.83 11.25
CA ALA A 231 -11.46 13.48 12.56
C ALA A 231 -10.17 14.21 12.92
N GLU A 232 -9.01 13.57 12.72
CA GLU A 232 -7.70 14.17 12.97
C GLU A 232 -7.48 15.43 12.11
N LEU A 233 -7.69 15.30 10.79
CA LEU A 233 -7.47 16.40 9.84
C LEU A 233 -8.49 17.54 10.05
N TRP A 234 -9.74 17.21 10.35
CA TRP A 234 -10.77 18.21 10.67
C TRP A 234 -10.40 19.07 11.88
N ALA A 235 -9.80 18.47 12.91
CA ALA A 235 -9.35 19.18 14.10
C ALA A 235 -8.26 20.23 13.82
N SER A 236 -7.45 20.02 12.77
CA SER A 236 -6.35 20.90 12.36
C SER A 236 -6.67 21.83 11.19
N ARG A 237 -7.93 21.85 10.72
CA ARG A 237 -8.34 22.63 9.53
C ARG A 237 -8.11 24.13 9.68
N VAL A 238 -7.90 24.82 8.57
CA VAL A 238 -7.88 26.29 8.53
C VAL A 238 -9.28 26.85 8.77
N GLN A 239 -9.34 28.08 9.29
CA GLN A 239 -10.63 28.76 9.55
C GLN A 239 -11.20 29.39 8.27
N GLY A 240 -12.53 29.57 8.24
CA GLY A 240 -13.21 30.27 7.14
C GLY A 240 -13.35 29.45 5.85
N LEU A 241 -13.35 28.13 5.94
CA LEU A 241 -13.75 27.26 4.83
C LEU A 241 -15.25 27.45 4.54
N PRO A 242 -15.70 27.28 3.27
CA PRO A 242 -17.08 27.45 2.87
C PRO A 242 -17.94 26.19 3.12
N TYR A 243 -17.61 25.40 4.10
CA TYR A 243 -18.32 24.22 4.61
C TYR A 243 -18.07 24.06 6.10
N ASP A 244 -19.08 23.57 6.81
CA ASP A 244 -19.17 23.61 8.27
C ASP A 244 -19.00 22.23 8.94
N THR A 245 -19.11 21.15 8.16
CA THR A 245 -19.06 19.76 8.68
C THR A 245 -17.91 18.94 8.09
N PRO A 246 -17.41 17.92 8.81
CA PRO A 246 -16.44 16.97 8.29
C PRO A 246 -16.94 16.25 7.02
N GLU A 247 -18.25 15.97 6.94
CA GLU A 247 -18.89 15.30 5.81
C GLU A 247 -18.82 16.16 4.56
N GLU A 248 -19.08 17.46 4.67
CA GLU A 248 -18.92 18.41 3.56
C GLU A 248 -17.46 18.53 3.11
N ALA A 249 -16.51 18.50 4.05
CA ALA A 249 -15.09 18.44 3.72
C ALA A 249 -14.72 17.15 2.98
N LEU A 250 -15.34 16.02 3.34
CA LEU A 250 -15.14 14.74 2.65
C LEU A 250 -15.72 14.77 1.23
N ILE A 251 -16.85 15.43 1.02
CA ILE A 251 -17.39 15.68 -0.33
C ILE A 251 -16.37 16.47 -1.14
N MET A 252 -15.89 17.59 -0.63
CA MET A 252 -14.87 18.40 -1.31
C MET A 252 -13.60 17.58 -1.61
N ALA A 253 -13.12 16.80 -0.65
CA ALA A 253 -11.96 15.94 -0.83
C ALA A 253 -12.13 14.93 -1.98
N SER A 254 -13.33 14.35 -2.11
CA SER A 254 -13.63 13.40 -3.18
C SER A 254 -13.65 14.07 -4.58
N LEU A 255 -14.04 15.34 -4.68
CA LEU A 255 -13.94 16.11 -5.91
C LEU A 255 -12.47 16.36 -6.26
N ILE A 256 -11.67 16.82 -5.30
CA ILE A 256 -10.23 17.07 -5.49
C ILE A 256 -9.52 15.77 -5.93
N GLU A 257 -9.83 14.64 -5.29
CA GLU A 257 -9.26 13.32 -5.61
C GLU A 257 -9.51 12.91 -7.08
N LYS A 258 -10.67 13.23 -7.59
CA LYS A 258 -11.06 12.88 -8.97
C LYS A 258 -10.56 13.87 -10.02
N GLU A 259 -10.12 15.07 -9.64
CA GLU A 259 -9.63 16.09 -10.55
C GLU A 259 -8.13 16.03 -10.79
N THR A 260 -7.32 15.66 -9.81
CA THR A 260 -5.88 15.64 -10.00
C THR A 260 -5.20 14.46 -9.36
N GLY A 261 -4.36 13.76 -10.14
CA GLY A 261 -3.37 12.78 -9.65
C GLY A 261 -2.04 13.42 -9.23
N VAL A 262 -1.86 14.73 -9.48
CA VAL A 262 -0.62 15.46 -9.20
C VAL A 262 -0.62 15.94 -7.75
N ALA A 263 0.19 15.32 -6.91
CA ALA A 263 0.23 15.59 -5.46
C ALA A 263 0.46 17.09 -5.14
N SER A 264 1.36 17.76 -5.87
CA SER A 264 1.68 19.18 -5.67
C SER A 264 0.56 20.15 -6.05
N GLU A 265 -0.45 19.70 -6.78
CA GLU A 265 -1.58 20.54 -7.23
C GLU A 265 -2.83 20.41 -6.37
N ARG A 266 -2.94 19.38 -5.52
CA ARG A 266 -4.16 19.13 -4.73
C ARG A 266 -4.65 20.36 -3.96
N ARG A 267 -3.74 21.06 -3.25
CA ARG A 267 -4.09 22.27 -2.48
C ARG A 267 -4.53 23.43 -3.38
N ARG A 268 -3.98 23.52 -4.61
CA ARG A 268 -4.32 24.55 -5.59
C ARG A 268 -5.67 24.24 -6.24
N VAL A 269 -5.94 22.98 -6.62
CA VAL A 269 -7.27 22.54 -7.09
C VAL A 269 -8.32 22.80 -6.01
N ALA A 270 -8.01 22.46 -4.75
CA ALA A 270 -8.86 22.77 -3.61
C ALA A 270 -9.18 24.27 -3.51
N SER A 271 -8.18 25.14 -3.69
CA SER A 271 -8.36 26.60 -3.63
C SER A 271 -9.34 27.10 -4.70
N VAL A 272 -9.31 26.54 -5.92
CA VAL A 272 -10.27 26.91 -6.98
C VAL A 272 -11.70 26.59 -6.54
N PHE A 273 -11.96 25.39 -6.03
CA PHE A 273 -13.28 25.01 -5.57
C PHE A 273 -13.76 25.85 -4.38
N VAL A 274 -12.89 26.08 -3.39
CA VAL A 274 -13.18 26.94 -2.22
C VAL A 274 -13.52 28.37 -2.67
N ASN A 275 -12.75 28.94 -3.60
CA ASN A 275 -12.98 30.28 -4.12
C ASN A 275 -14.30 30.37 -4.90
N ARG A 276 -14.63 29.35 -5.70
CA ARG A 276 -15.93 29.27 -6.39
C ARG A 276 -17.09 29.22 -5.40
N LEU A 277 -17.03 28.37 -4.37
CA LEU A 277 -18.08 28.31 -3.34
C LEU A 277 -18.27 29.65 -2.64
N ARG A 278 -17.17 30.34 -2.25
CA ARG A 278 -17.22 31.66 -1.62
C ARG A 278 -17.89 32.74 -2.50
N GLN A 279 -17.75 32.60 -3.81
CA GLN A 279 -18.35 33.52 -4.79
C GLN A 279 -19.72 33.08 -5.31
N GLY A 280 -20.28 31.97 -4.79
CA GLY A 280 -21.53 31.41 -5.28
C GLY A 280 -21.44 30.88 -6.72
N MET A 281 -20.25 30.54 -7.19
CA MET A 281 -20.01 29.93 -8.49
C MET A 281 -20.24 28.43 -8.43
N ARG A 282 -20.77 27.88 -9.52
CA ARG A 282 -20.92 26.42 -9.68
C ARG A 282 -19.57 25.73 -9.79
N LEU A 283 -19.43 24.51 -9.23
CA LEU A 283 -18.15 23.79 -9.23
C LEU A 283 -17.74 23.27 -10.61
N GLN A 284 -18.69 22.84 -11.45
CA GLN A 284 -18.50 22.44 -12.85
C GLN A 284 -17.40 21.39 -13.01
N THR A 285 -17.54 20.28 -12.30
CA THR A 285 -16.62 19.14 -12.32
C THR A 285 -17.27 17.95 -13.01
N ASP A 286 -16.63 17.44 -14.05
CA ASP A 286 -17.08 16.30 -14.84
C ASP A 286 -17.21 15.00 -14.02
N PRO A 287 -16.26 14.66 -13.12
CA PRO A 287 -16.34 13.48 -12.28
C PRO A 287 -17.64 13.37 -11.46
N ALA A 288 -18.18 14.49 -10.96
CA ALA A 288 -19.43 14.48 -10.22
C ALA A 288 -20.62 14.11 -11.14
N VAL A 289 -20.65 14.64 -12.37
CA VAL A 289 -21.68 14.29 -13.37
C VAL A 289 -21.57 12.80 -13.74
N ILE A 290 -20.36 12.29 -13.96
CA ILE A 290 -20.11 10.89 -14.27
C ILE A 290 -20.62 10.00 -13.12
N TYR A 291 -20.29 10.34 -11.87
CA TYR A 291 -20.78 9.62 -10.69
C TYR A 291 -22.32 9.62 -10.64
N GLY A 292 -22.96 10.77 -10.87
CA GLY A 292 -24.42 10.86 -10.88
C GLY A 292 -25.10 10.05 -12.00
N ILE A 293 -24.39 9.69 -13.07
CA ILE A 293 -24.87 8.82 -14.15
C ILE A 293 -24.66 7.35 -13.81
N THR A 294 -23.50 7.01 -13.24
CA THR A 294 -23.07 5.62 -13.01
C THR A 294 -23.40 5.10 -11.60
N ASN A 295 -23.80 5.97 -10.68
CA ASN A 295 -23.95 5.68 -9.25
C ASN A 295 -22.68 5.04 -8.63
N GLY A 296 -21.51 5.36 -9.20
CA GLY A 296 -20.24 4.77 -8.75
C GLY A 296 -20.01 3.31 -9.16
N GLU A 297 -20.92 2.71 -9.92
CA GLU A 297 -20.85 1.28 -10.28
C GLU A 297 -19.86 0.95 -11.40
N GLY A 298 -19.14 1.97 -11.91
CA GLY A 298 -18.10 1.75 -12.92
C GLY A 298 -17.76 2.99 -13.74
N ALA A 299 -16.90 2.80 -14.74
CA ALA A 299 -16.54 3.86 -15.67
C ALA A 299 -17.68 4.12 -16.67
N LEU A 300 -17.89 5.40 -17.06
CA LEU A 300 -18.86 5.76 -18.10
C LEU A 300 -18.48 5.17 -19.48
N GLY A 301 -17.21 4.87 -19.73
CA GLY A 301 -16.70 4.25 -20.96
C GLY A 301 -16.74 5.15 -22.19
N ARG A 302 -17.14 6.42 -22.04
CA ARG A 302 -17.22 7.43 -23.10
C ARG A 302 -17.18 8.84 -22.51
N GLY A 303 -17.02 9.84 -23.36
CA GLY A 303 -17.14 11.24 -22.94
C GLY A 303 -18.58 11.64 -22.54
N LEU A 304 -18.70 12.67 -21.73
CA LEU A 304 -19.97 13.29 -21.36
C LEU A 304 -20.62 13.94 -22.57
N ARG A 305 -21.96 13.82 -22.65
CA ARG A 305 -22.77 14.48 -23.71
C ARG A 305 -23.23 15.83 -23.22
N GLN A 306 -23.43 16.77 -24.15
CA GLN A 306 -23.99 18.10 -23.86
C GLN A 306 -25.37 18.05 -23.15
N SER A 307 -26.20 17.04 -23.45
CA SER A 307 -27.47 16.82 -22.78
C SER A 307 -27.33 16.40 -21.33
N GLU A 308 -26.25 15.69 -20.99
CA GLU A 308 -25.93 15.24 -19.62
C GLU A 308 -25.44 16.41 -18.78
N LEU A 309 -24.62 17.31 -19.35
CA LEU A 309 -24.15 18.51 -18.68
C LEU A 309 -25.29 19.54 -18.40
N ARG A 310 -26.43 19.42 -19.09
CA ARG A 310 -27.61 20.30 -18.90
C ARG A 310 -28.73 19.67 -18.08
N ARG A 311 -28.63 18.37 -17.78
CA ARG A 311 -29.67 17.66 -17.02
C ARG A 311 -29.59 18.04 -15.55
N GLU A 312 -30.74 18.42 -14.97
CA GLU A 312 -30.81 18.58 -13.50
C GLU A 312 -30.75 17.23 -12.79
N THR A 313 -29.65 17.00 -12.13
CA THR A 313 -29.45 15.84 -11.22
C THR A 313 -28.70 16.32 -9.99
N PRO A 314 -28.84 15.66 -8.83
CA PRO A 314 -28.19 16.09 -7.59
C PRO A 314 -26.66 16.18 -7.68
N PHE A 315 -26.02 15.43 -8.59
CA PHE A 315 -24.56 15.40 -8.78
C PHE A 315 -24.09 16.27 -9.96
N ASN A 316 -25.00 16.94 -10.69
CA ASN A 316 -24.59 17.76 -11.81
C ASN A 316 -24.16 19.16 -11.37
N THR A 317 -22.89 19.30 -11.04
CA THR A 317 -22.25 20.53 -10.59
C THR A 317 -22.20 21.65 -11.65
N TYR A 318 -22.66 21.41 -12.89
CA TYR A 318 -22.88 22.44 -13.90
C TYR A 318 -24.23 23.17 -13.74
N VAL A 319 -25.18 22.55 -13.01
CA VAL A 319 -26.53 23.09 -12.84
C VAL A 319 -26.94 23.33 -11.39
N ILE A 320 -26.37 22.55 -10.45
CA ILE A 320 -26.59 22.78 -9.01
C ILE A 320 -25.63 23.84 -8.47
N ASP A 321 -26.03 24.50 -7.40
CA ASP A 321 -25.19 25.40 -6.62
C ASP A 321 -24.62 24.64 -5.39
N GLY A 322 -23.37 24.96 -5.02
CA GLY A 322 -22.72 24.32 -3.87
C GLY A 322 -22.17 22.93 -4.14
N LEU A 323 -22.05 22.15 -3.06
CA LEU A 323 -21.53 20.78 -3.08
C LEU A 323 -22.59 19.77 -3.55
N PRO A 324 -22.21 18.65 -4.19
CA PRO A 324 -23.12 17.53 -4.41
C PRO A 324 -23.53 16.89 -3.05
N PRO A 325 -24.60 16.04 -3.04
CA PRO A 325 -25.20 15.56 -1.79
C PRO A 325 -24.32 14.54 -1.01
N SER A 326 -23.33 13.95 -1.67
CA SER A 326 -22.38 13.00 -1.04
C SER A 326 -21.04 13.04 -1.75
N PRO A 327 -19.98 12.45 -1.18
CA PRO A 327 -18.74 12.15 -1.90
C PRO A 327 -19.01 11.34 -3.18
N ILE A 328 -18.09 11.40 -4.13
CA ILE A 328 -18.16 10.68 -5.43
C ILE A 328 -17.10 9.59 -5.57
N ALA A 329 -16.26 9.42 -4.56
CA ALA A 329 -15.23 8.40 -4.46
C ALA A 329 -14.67 8.37 -3.02
N ASN A 330 -13.85 7.38 -2.70
CA ASN A 330 -13.08 7.34 -1.47
C ASN A 330 -11.78 8.13 -1.65
N PRO A 331 -11.65 9.32 -1.03
CA PRO A 331 -10.47 10.15 -1.17
C PRO A 331 -9.35 9.66 -0.27
N GLY A 332 -8.10 9.83 -0.73
CA GLY A 332 -6.92 9.65 0.08
C GLY A 332 -6.75 10.75 1.13
N ARG A 333 -5.89 10.48 2.13
CA ARG A 333 -5.58 11.41 3.22
C ARG A 333 -5.11 12.79 2.72
N GLU A 334 -4.31 12.81 1.64
CA GLU A 334 -3.78 14.05 1.07
C GLU A 334 -4.86 14.92 0.42
N SER A 335 -5.88 14.32 -0.19
CA SER A 335 -7.02 15.07 -0.73
C SER A 335 -7.92 15.62 0.38
N ILE A 336 -8.08 14.88 1.48
CA ILE A 336 -8.78 15.39 2.68
C ILE A 336 -8.00 16.55 3.30
N ALA A 337 -6.68 16.41 3.42
CA ALA A 337 -5.83 17.49 3.93
C ALA A 337 -5.89 18.74 3.03
N ALA A 338 -5.87 18.57 1.70
CA ALA A 338 -6.00 19.68 0.75
C ALA A 338 -7.35 20.39 0.83
N ALA A 339 -8.45 19.66 1.04
CA ALA A 339 -9.76 20.24 1.27
C ALA A 339 -9.76 21.10 2.55
N LEU A 340 -9.05 20.69 3.59
CA LEU A 340 -9.04 21.32 4.91
C LEU A 340 -7.97 22.40 5.09
N ASP A 341 -6.98 22.45 4.18
CA ASP A 341 -5.93 23.46 4.11
C ASP A 341 -5.60 23.77 2.64
N PRO A 342 -6.53 24.43 1.89
CA PRO A 342 -6.29 24.81 0.50
C PRO A 342 -5.17 25.87 0.40
N GLU A 343 -4.53 25.94 -0.77
CA GLU A 343 -3.57 27.02 -1.09
C GLU A 343 -4.28 28.37 -1.04
N GLU A 344 -3.65 29.39 -0.47
CA GLU A 344 -4.15 30.77 -0.57
C GLU A 344 -3.93 31.28 -1.99
N SER A 345 -5.00 31.49 -2.74
CA SER A 345 -4.94 31.96 -4.11
C SER A 345 -6.24 32.64 -4.53
N ASP A 346 -6.21 33.35 -5.68
CA ASP A 346 -7.37 33.96 -6.34
C ASP A 346 -7.82 33.13 -7.56
N TYR A 347 -7.34 31.90 -7.72
CA TYR A 347 -7.71 31.06 -8.86
C TYR A 347 -9.16 30.64 -8.81
N LEU A 348 -9.81 30.72 -9.98
CA LEU A 348 -11.22 30.32 -10.21
C LEU A 348 -11.36 29.25 -11.29
N TYR A 349 -10.29 29.01 -12.06
CA TYR A 349 -10.29 28.13 -13.22
C TYR A 349 -9.02 27.30 -13.27
N PHE A 350 -9.12 26.10 -13.82
CA PHE A 350 -7.98 25.30 -14.25
C PHE A 350 -8.34 24.51 -15.51
N VAL A 351 -7.33 24.10 -16.25
CA VAL A 351 -7.44 23.24 -17.44
C VAL A 351 -6.12 22.49 -17.59
N ALA A 352 -6.15 21.30 -18.19
CA ALA A 352 -4.95 20.52 -18.46
C ALA A 352 -3.89 21.36 -19.20
N ASP A 353 -2.61 21.20 -18.84
CA ASP A 353 -1.47 21.95 -19.43
C ASP A 353 -0.64 21.14 -20.45
N GLY A 354 -0.98 19.85 -20.63
CA GLY A 354 -0.27 18.92 -21.53
C GLY A 354 0.95 18.22 -20.92
N THR A 355 1.31 18.53 -19.68
CA THR A 355 2.41 17.86 -18.95
C THR A 355 1.92 16.82 -17.96
N GLY A 356 0.59 16.63 -17.86
CA GLY A 356 -0.08 15.81 -16.86
C GLY A 356 -0.58 16.62 -15.66
N GLY A 357 -0.33 17.94 -15.63
CA GLY A 357 -0.81 18.89 -14.64
C GLY A 357 -1.82 19.88 -15.22
N HIS A 358 -2.00 21.02 -14.52
CA HIS A 358 -3.01 22.03 -14.86
C HIS A 358 -2.41 23.44 -14.93
N ALA A 359 -2.91 24.22 -15.91
CA ALA A 359 -2.76 25.66 -15.96
C ALA A 359 -3.93 26.32 -15.20
N PHE A 360 -3.61 27.18 -14.25
CA PHE A 360 -4.58 27.86 -13.40
C PHE A 360 -4.84 29.30 -13.91
N GLY A 361 -6.07 29.77 -13.74
CA GLY A 361 -6.48 31.12 -14.13
C GLY A 361 -7.35 31.78 -13.06
N ARG A 362 -7.21 33.12 -12.91
CA ARG A 362 -8.02 33.94 -12.00
C ARG A 362 -9.26 34.49 -12.70
N THR A 363 -9.14 34.74 -14.00
CA THR A 363 -10.22 35.32 -14.84
C THR A 363 -10.64 34.36 -15.94
N LEU A 364 -11.82 34.58 -16.50
CA LEU A 364 -12.30 33.81 -17.64
C LEU A 364 -11.40 34.01 -18.89
N ASP A 365 -10.82 35.20 -19.06
CA ASP A 365 -9.91 35.49 -20.17
C ASP A 365 -8.59 34.65 -20.02
N GLU A 366 -7.99 34.66 -18.83
CA GLU A 366 -6.84 33.79 -18.57
C GLU A 366 -7.15 32.31 -18.79
N HIS A 367 -8.33 31.88 -18.39
CA HIS A 367 -8.78 30.51 -18.63
C HIS A 367 -8.93 30.20 -20.13
N ASN A 368 -9.55 31.10 -20.90
CA ASN A 368 -9.72 30.93 -22.35
C ASN A 368 -8.35 30.83 -23.05
N ASP A 369 -7.36 31.64 -22.63
CA ASP A 369 -6.01 31.59 -23.16
C ASP A 369 -5.32 30.26 -22.82
N ASN A 370 -5.54 29.73 -21.61
CA ASN A 370 -5.03 28.42 -21.20
C ASN A 370 -5.70 27.30 -22.03
N VAL A 371 -7.02 27.36 -22.25
CA VAL A 371 -7.77 26.41 -23.08
C VAL A 371 -7.28 26.45 -24.55
N ALA A 372 -7.00 27.63 -25.09
CA ALA A 372 -6.46 27.75 -26.45
C ALA A 372 -5.10 27.03 -26.56
N ARG A 373 -4.20 27.26 -25.61
CA ARG A 373 -2.89 26.59 -25.54
C ARG A 373 -3.03 25.06 -25.40
N TRP A 374 -3.93 24.60 -24.52
CA TRP A 374 -4.20 23.18 -24.37
C TRP A 374 -4.64 22.53 -25.69
N ARG A 375 -5.56 23.17 -26.42
CA ARG A 375 -6.04 22.65 -27.72
C ARG A 375 -4.94 22.56 -28.77
N GLU A 376 -3.98 23.50 -28.77
CA GLU A 376 -2.80 23.44 -29.65
C GLU A 376 -1.91 22.22 -29.32
N ILE A 377 -1.67 21.97 -28.04
CA ILE A 377 -0.88 20.82 -27.57
C ILE A 377 -1.59 19.50 -27.92
N GLU A 378 -2.89 19.41 -27.66
CA GLU A 378 -3.71 18.23 -27.98
C GLU A 378 -3.72 17.93 -29.48
N ALA A 379 -3.83 18.96 -30.33
CA ALA A 379 -3.75 18.82 -31.77
C ALA A 379 -2.39 18.31 -32.25
N GLN A 380 -1.29 18.76 -31.63
CA GLN A 380 0.07 18.31 -31.95
C GLN A 380 0.29 16.84 -31.51
N GLN A 381 -0.22 16.45 -30.36
CA GLN A 381 -0.12 15.08 -29.83
C GLN A 381 -1.00 14.08 -30.62
N SER A 382 -2.11 14.56 -31.18
CA SER A 382 -3.05 13.74 -31.96
C SER A 382 -2.60 13.54 -33.41
N THR A 383 -1.55 14.27 -33.88
CA THR A 383 -1.02 14.09 -35.21
C THR A 383 -0.15 12.85 -35.27
N PRO A 384 -0.45 11.81 -36.09
CA PRO A 384 0.41 10.63 -36.20
C PRO A 384 1.82 11.06 -36.61
N GLN A 385 2.83 10.71 -35.82
CA GLN A 385 4.22 10.84 -36.26
C GLN A 385 4.37 9.97 -37.51
N THR A 386 4.52 10.62 -38.66
CA THR A 386 4.91 9.95 -39.93
C THR A 386 6.26 9.31 -39.64
N VAL A 387 6.27 7.99 -39.47
CA VAL A 387 7.52 7.21 -39.40
C VAL A 387 8.19 7.41 -40.78
N GLN A 388 9.26 8.19 -40.79
CA GLN A 388 10.10 8.27 -41.98
C GLN A 388 10.60 6.84 -42.31
N PRO A 389 10.44 6.35 -43.54
CA PRO A 389 10.98 5.06 -43.91
C PRO A 389 12.48 5.08 -43.64
N VAL A 390 12.98 4.12 -42.88
CA VAL A 390 14.41 3.88 -42.72
C VAL A 390 14.90 3.48 -44.09
N GLU A 391 15.72 4.35 -44.69
CA GLU A 391 16.39 4.09 -45.96
C GLU A 391 17.30 2.85 -45.79
N ALA A 392 17.04 1.80 -46.54
CA ALA A 392 17.84 0.58 -46.49
C ALA A 392 19.29 0.89 -46.87
N PRO A 393 20.29 0.34 -46.17
CA PRO A 393 21.68 0.52 -46.56
C PRO A 393 21.93 -0.04 -47.97
N PRO A 394 22.81 0.59 -48.79
CA PRO A 394 23.11 0.12 -50.10
C PRO A 394 23.75 -1.28 -50.02
N ALA A 395 23.29 -2.18 -50.88
CA ALA A 395 23.88 -3.51 -51.07
C ALA A 395 25.24 -3.37 -51.79
N ASP A 396 26.32 -3.80 -51.12
CA ASP A 396 27.61 -4.12 -51.74
C ASP A 396 27.66 -5.62 -52.09
#